data_58fa760ab96a9f6aec8a329e6ef0af5c
#
_entry.id   58fa760ab96a9f6aec8a329e6ef0af5c
#
_cell.length_a   1.000
_cell.length_b   1.000
_cell.length_c   1.000
_cell.angle_alpha   90.00
_cell.angle_beta   90.00
_cell.angle_gamma   90.00
#
_symmetry.space_group_name_H-M   'P 1'
#
loop_
_entity.id
_entity.type
_entity.pdbx_description
1 polymer ?
#
loop_
_entity_poly.entity_id
_entity_poly.type
_entity_poly.pdbx_seq_one_letter_code
_entity_poly.pdbx_strand_id
1 'polypeptide(L)'
;MGWPDDTEDMKAFFPGDLLETGGDILFFWVARMVMMSLNFTDKLPFHTVFLHPMVRDEEGAKMSKSKGNVIDPLEVTDGCSLQVLIDKIANSTLTEAEKKKGITNK
;
A
#
# COMPACT_ATOMS: atom_id res chain seq x y z
N MET A 1 15.91 -6.80 -17.88
CA MET A 1 15.94 -5.90 -19.07
C MET A 1 17.35 -5.68 -19.62
N GLY A 2 18.41 -6.03 -18.92
CA GLY A 2 19.78 -6.05 -19.43
C GLY A 2 20.60 -4.77 -19.24
N TRP A 3 20.11 -3.75 -18.52
CA TRP A 3 20.93 -2.57 -18.22
C TRP A 3 22.31 -2.98 -17.62
N PRO A 4 23.43 -2.36 -18.00
CA PRO A 4 23.53 -1.10 -18.75
C PRO A 4 23.53 -1.23 -20.29
N ASP A 5 23.38 -2.44 -20.83
CA ASP A 5 23.38 -2.65 -22.27
C ASP A 5 22.08 -2.13 -22.93
N ASP A 6 22.19 -1.70 -24.19
CA ASP A 6 21.06 -1.24 -25.00
C ASP A 6 20.33 -2.43 -25.64
N THR A 7 19.59 -3.17 -24.82
CA THR A 7 18.85 -4.37 -25.21
C THR A 7 17.47 -4.03 -25.79
N GLU A 8 16.87 -4.97 -26.53
CA GLU A 8 15.51 -4.83 -27.05
C GLU A 8 14.47 -4.70 -25.90
N ASP A 9 14.68 -5.41 -24.76
CA ASP A 9 13.85 -5.29 -23.59
C ASP A 9 13.94 -3.89 -22.97
N MET A 10 15.12 -3.28 -22.90
CA MET A 10 15.28 -1.90 -22.45
C MET A 10 14.52 -0.92 -23.33
N LYS A 11 14.58 -1.10 -24.65
CA LYS A 11 13.85 -0.24 -25.59
C LYS A 11 12.34 -0.40 -25.50
N ALA A 12 11.87 -1.63 -25.26
CA ALA A 12 10.45 -1.94 -25.21
C ALA A 12 9.78 -1.55 -23.87
N PHE A 13 10.49 -1.66 -22.74
CA PHE A 13 9.89 -1.58 -21.40
C PHE A 13 10.44 -0.43 -20.53
N PHE A 14 11.39 0.35 -21.01
CA PHE A 14 11.93 1.50 -20.31
C PHE A 14 12.04 2.73 -21.22
N PRO A 15 11.52 3.90 -20.77
CA PRO A 15 10.79 4.13 -19.52
C PRO A 15 9.39 3.50 -19.53
N GLY A 16 8.81 3.29 -18.34
CA GLY A 16 7.43 2.88 -18.18
C GLY A 16 6.45 4.04 -18.42
N ASP A 17 5.19 3.73 -18.70
CA ASP A 17 4.18 4.76 -18.96
C ASP A 17 3.60 5.31 -17.65
N LEU A 18 3.25 4.42 -16.74
CA LEU A 18 2.50 4.73 -15.53
C LEU A 18 3.11 4.05 -14.30
N LEU A 19 3.25 4.80 -13.22
CA LEU A 19 3.47 4.26 -11.88
C LEU A 19 2.24 4.53 -11.02
N GLU A 20 1.68 3.49 -10.42
CA GLU A 20 0.62 3.61 -9.42
C GLU A 20 1.22 3.50 -8.02
N THR A 21 0.85 4.42 -7.11
CA THR A 21 1.36 4.45 -5.74
C THR A 21 0.46 5.23 -4.79
N GLY A 22 0.68 5.04 -3.48
CA GLY A 22 0.08 5.89 -2.45
C GLY A 22 0.81 7.23 -2.30
N GLY A 23 0.06 8.31 -2.07
CA GLY A 23 0.65 9.65 -1.92
C GLY A 23 1.60 9.80 -0.74
N ASP A 24 1.48 8.95 0.28
CA ASP A 24 2.31 8.97 1.48
C ASP A 24 3.75 8.48 1.26
N ILE A 25 4.00 7.75 0.17
CA ILE A 25 5.34 7.27 -0.20
C ILE A 25 5.92 7.97 -1.43
N LEU A 26 5.25 8.99 -1.95
CA LEU A 26 5.68 9.73 -3.13
C LEU A 26 7.11 10.26 -2.97
N PHE A 27 7.39 10.93 -1.87
CA PHE A 27 8.69 11.54 -1.62
C PHE A 27 9.81 10.52 -1.40
N PHE A 28 9.54 9.46 -0.64
CA PHE A 28 10.58 8.49 -0.30
C PHE A 28 10.81 7.43 -1.38
N TRP A 29 9.78 7.11 -2.14
CA TRP A 29 9.86 6.02 -3.11
C TRP A 29 9.95 6.54 -4.54
N VAL A 30 9.00 7.35 -4.98
CA VAL A 30 8.94 7.87 -6.35
C VAL A 30 10.11 8.81 -6.63
N ALA A 31 10.40 9.73 -5.72
CA ALA A 31 11.54 10.65 -5.87
C ALA A 31 12.88 9.90 -6.03
N ARG A 32 13.09 8.82 -5.26
CA ARG A 32 14.29 7.98 -5.41
C ARG A 32 14.36 7.31 -6.77
N MET A 33 13.26 6.76 -7.28
CA MET A 33 13.23 6.16 -8.61
C MET A 33 13.59 7.19 -9.69
N VAL A 34 13.02 8.39 -9.61
CA VAL A 34 13.32 9.48 -10.54
C VAL A 34 14.81 9.89 -10.47
N MET A 35 15.32 10.12 -9.26
CA MET A 35 16.73 10.50 -9.06
C MET A 35 17.70 9.45 -9.59
N MET A 36 17.45 8.17 -9.28
CA MET A 36 18.32 7.08 -9.73
C MET A 36 18.23 6.89 -11.24
N SER A 37 17.03 6.94 -11.81
CA SER A 37 16.84 6.81 -13.24
C SER A 37 17.55 7.92 -14.02
N LEU A 38 17.37 9.17 -13.62
CA LEU A 38 18.05 10.31 -14.24
C LEU A 38 19.58 10.18 -14.13
N ASN A 39 20.08 9.75 -12.96
CA ASN A 39 21.53 9.62 -12.77
C ASN A 39 22.15 8.51 -13.62
N PHE A 40 21.44 7.43 -13.89
CA PHE A 40 22.01 6.27 -14.61
C PHE A 40 21.63 6.21 -16.10
N THR A 41 20.52 6.82 -16.49
CA THR A 41 19.97 6.67 -17.85
C THR A 41 19.66 7.99 -18.54
N ASP A 42 19.78 9.13 -17.85
CA ASP A 42 19.36 10.45 -18.32
C ASP A 42 17.87 10.52 -18.74
N LYS A 43 17.06 9.56 -18.31
CA LYS A 43 15.64 9.47 -18.64
C LYS A 43 14.77 9.37 -17.39
N LEU A 44 13.55 9.93 -17.47
CA LEU A 44 12.52 9.68 -16.45
C LEU A 44 12.09 8.21 -16.49
N PRO A 45 11.87 7.56 -15.36
CA PRO A 45 11.51 6.14 -15.33
C PRO A 45 10.08 5.86 -15.78
N PHE A 46 9.20 6.87 -15.73
CA PHE A 46 7.79 6.82 -16.14
C PHE A 46 7.27 8.23 -16.40
N HIS A 47 6.20 8.35 -17.18
CA HIS A 47 5.63 9.64 -17.58
C HIS A 47 4.52 10.12 -16.65
N THR A 48 3.80 9.19 -16.02
CA THR A 48 2.65 9.48 -15.17
C THR A 48 2.78 8.80 -13.83
N VAL A 49 2.41 9.50 -12.76
CA VAL A 49 2.26 8.92 -11.41
C VAL A 49 0.78 9.02 -11.03
N PHE A 50 0.12 7.88 -10.89
CA PHE A 50 -1.26 7.80 -10.41
C PHE A 50 -1.26 7.55 -8.90
N LEU A 51 -1.88 8.47 -8.16
CA LEU A 51 -1.98 8.37 -6.71
C LEU A 51 -3.34 7.79 -6.32
N HIS A 52 -3.37 6.51 -5.92
CA HIS A 52 -4.58 5.89 -5.41
C HIS A 52 -4.87 6.33 -3.97
N PRO A 53 -6.16 6.37 -3.56
CA PRO A 53 -6.50 6.63 -2.16
C PRO A 53 -6.04 5.48 -1.27
N MET A 54 -5.60 5.81 -0.05
CA MET A 54 -5.28 4.81 0.96
C MET A 54 -6.55 4.29 1.62
N VAL A 55 -6.64 2.97 1.79
CA VAL A 55 -7.73 2.35 2.55
C VAL A 55 -7.59 2.74 4.02
N ARG A 56 -8.69 3.19 4.59
CA ARG A 56 -8.77 3.66 5.98
C ARG A 56 -9.82 2.89 6.74
N ASP A 57 -9.70 2.86 8.05
CA ASP A 57 -10.72 2.31 8.93
C ASP A 57 -11.94 3.24 9.06
N GLU A 58 -12.95 2.82 9.83
CA GLU A 58 -14.19 3.58 10.05
C GLU A 58 -13.96 4.94 10.75
N GLU A 59 -12.85 5.12 11.42
CA GLU A 59 -12.44 6.36 12.07
C GLU A 59 -11.57 7.26 11.15
N GLY A 60 -11.34 6.83 9.93
CA GLY A 60 -10.50 7.53 8.96
C GLY A 60 -8.98 7.37 9.21
N ALA A 61 -8.57 6.48 10.11
CA ALA A 61 -7.16 6.20 10.34
C ALA A 61 -6.60 5.23 9.28
N LYS A 62 -5.32 5.41 8.93
CA LYS A 62 -4.63 4.50 8.01
C LYS A 62 -4.57 3.11 8.62
N MET A 63 -4.99 2.09 7.86
CA MET A 63 -4.86 0.70 8.27
C MET A 63 -3.40 0.27 8.34
N SER A 64 -3.01 -0.38 9.42
CA SER A 64 -1.67 -0.96 9.58
C SER A 64 -1.71 -2.21 10.44
N LYS A 65 -0.83 -3.17 10.14
CA LYS A 65 -0.70 -4.41 10.92
C LYS A 65 -0.31 -4.11 12.38
N SER A 66 0.49 -3.07 12.62
CA SER A 66 0.90 -2.67 13.96
C SER A 66 -0.23 -2.09 14.81
N LYS A 67 -1.24 -1.46 14.17
CA LYS A 67 -2.46 -1.00 14.85
C LYS A 67 -3.52 -2.09 15.00
N GLY A 68 -3.45 -3.16 14.23
CA GLY A 68 -4.43 -4.23 14.26
C GLY A 68 -5.81 -3.86 13.69
N ASN A 69 -5.92 -2.74 12.96
CA ASN A 69 -7.15 -2.26 12.34
C ASN A 69 -7.29 -2.69 10.85
N VAL A 70 -6.61 -3.75 10.46
CA VAL A 70 -6.64 -4.27 9.09
C VAL A 70 -7.85 -5.17 8.90
N ILE A 71 -8.62 -4.92 7.85
CA ILE A 71 -9.70 -5.81 7.38
C ILE A 71 -9.10 -6.80 6.41
N ASP A 72 -9.30 -8.09 6.63
CA ASP A 72 -8.87 -9.14 5.72
C ASP A 72 -9.82 -9.17 4.50
N PRO A 73 -9.32 -9.03 3.28
CA PRO A 73 -10.14 -9.13 2.08
C PRO A 73 -10.92 -10.45 1.95
N LEU A 74 -10.38 -11.55 2.46
CA LEU A 74 -11.07 -12.85 2.45
C LEU A 74 -12.29 -12.86 3.37
N GLU A 75 -12.21 -12.20 4.52
CA GLU A 75 -13.35 -12.04 5.43
C GLU A 75 -14.49 -11.23 4.79
N VAL A 76 -14.14 -10.31 3.90
CA VAL A 76 -15.14 -9.52 3.14
C VAL A 76 -15.78 -10.37 2.04
N THR A 77 -14.96 -11.18 1.34
CA THR A 77 -15.42 -12.00 0.21
C THR A 77 -16.20 -13.23 0.65
N ASP A 78 -15.67 -13.97 1.62
CA ASP A 78 -16.23 -15.26 2.07
C ASP A 78 -17.18 -15.09 3.26
N GLY A 79 -17.13 -13.95 3.90
CA GLY A 79 -17.80 -13.69 5.17
C GLY A 79 -17.06 -14.29 6.36
N CYS A 80 -17.38 -13.81 7.55
CA CYS A 80 -16.87 -14.39 8.80
C CYS A 80 -17.93 -14.30 9.90
N SER A 81 -17.83 -15.18 10.90
CA SER A 81 -18.74 -15.15 12.04
C SER A 81 -18.39 -13.98 12.99
N LEU A 82 -19.39 -13.48 13.71
CA LEU A 82 -19.19 -12.43 14.71
C LEU A 82 -18.15 -12.85 15.77
N GLN A 83 -18.12 -14.13 16.15
CA GLN A 83 -17.17 -14.64 17.14
C GLN A 83 -15.71 -14.50 16.66
N VAL A 84 -15.44 -14.83 15.40
CA VAL A 84 -14.10 -14.68 14.80
C VAL A 84 -13.66 -13.22 14.82
N LEU A 85 -14.55 -12.28 14.53
CA LEU A 85 -14.24 -10.84 14.59
C LEU A 85 -13.94 -10.36 16.02
N ILE A 86 -14.71 -10.83 17.01
CA ILE A 86 -14.48 -10.49 18.42
C ILE A 86 -13.14 -11.04 18.89
N ASP A 87 -12.82 -12.29 18.58
CA ASP A 87 -11.56 -12.94 18.96
C ASP A 87 -10.35 -12.24 18.32
N LYS A 88 -10.50 -11.80 17.08
CA LYS A 88 -9.46 -11.04 16.35
C LYS A 88 -9.18 -9.70 17.02
N ILE A 89 -10.21 -8.95 17.41
CA ILE A 89 -10.07 -7.69 18.15
C ILE A 89 -9.43 -7.93 19.51
N ALA A 90 -9.88 -8.93 20.25
CA ALA A 90 -9.35 -9.28 21.56
C ALA A 90 -7.85 -9.61 21.52
N ASN A 91 -7.39 -10.32 20.48
CA ASN A 91 -6.00 -10.70 20.26
C ASN A 91 -5.15 -9.64 19.54
N SER A 92 -5.74 -8.51 19.13
CA SER A 92 -5.04 -7.45 18.43
C SER A 92 -4.14 -6.64 19.38
N THR A 93 -3.23 -5.85 18.81
CA THR A 93 -2.34 -4.92 19.54
C THR A 93 -3.02 -3.60 19.89
N LEU A 94 -4.33 -3.47 19.70
CA LEU A 94 -5.11 -2.30 20.05
C LEU A 94 -5.11 -2.05 21.56
N THR A 95 -5.28 -0.81 21.95
CA THR A 95 -5.46 -0.43 23.36
C THR A 95 -6.78 -1.00 23.92
N GLU A 96 -6.86 -1.19 25.23
CA GLU A 96 -8.08 -1.71 25.88
C GLU A 96 -9.33 -0.85 25.61
N ALA A 97 -9.17 0.47 25.44
CA ALA A 97 -10.25 1.38 25.11
C ALA A 97 -10.75 1.15 23.67
N GLU A 98 -9.84 0.98 22.70
CA GLU A 98 -10.17 0.67 21.30
C GLU A 98 -10.80 -0.71 21.16
N LYS A 99 -10.31 -1.72 21.88
CA LYS A 99 -10.90 -3.06 21.93
C LYS A 99 -12.36 -3.04 22.43
N LYS A 100 -12.64 -2.35 23.52
CA LYS A 100 -14.00 -2.19 24.04
C LYS A 100 -14.92 -1.53 23.02
N LYS A 101 -14.45 -0.42 22.37
CA LYS A 101 -15.24 0.29 21.37
C LYS A 101 -15.52 -0.59 20.15
N GLY A 102 -14.54 -1.33 19.65
CA GLY A 102 -14.68 -2.23 18.51
C GLY A 102 -15.64 -3.39 18.79
N ILE A 103 -15.72 -3.89 20.01
CA ILE A 103 -16.66 -4.96 20.40
C ILE A 103 -18.09 -4.42 20.60
N THR A 104 -18.25 -3.20 21.12
CA THR A 104 -19.56 -2.60 21.42
C THR A 104 -20.26 -2.11 20.14
N ASN A 105 -19.54 -1.73 19.12
CA ASN A 105 -20.07 -1.21 17.85
C ASN A 105 -20.38 -2.31 16.80
N LYS A 106 -20.24 -3.57 17.16
CA LYS A 106 -20.59 -4.72 16.29
C LYS A 106 -21.76 -5.52 16.84
#